data_ec9f7353b47c839de0da850b567596fb
#
_entry.id   ec9f7353b47c839de0da850b567596fb
#
_cell.length_a   1.000
_cell.length_b   1.000
_cell.length_c   1.000
_cell.angle_alpha   90.00
_cell.angle_beta   90.00
_cell.angle_gamma   90.00
#
_symmetry.space_group_name_H-M   'P 1'
#
loop_
_entity.id
_entity.type
_entity.pdbx_description
1 polymer ?
#
loop_
_entity_poly.entity_id
_entity_poly.type
_entity_poly.pdbx_seq_one_letter_code
_entity_poly.pdbx_strand_id
1 'polypeptide(L)' 'MQGYYLYFLDAQDHVRRRMDLECRDDAHAIEIVREHIAKLPMELWQGPRLVKRFEPSDD' A
#
# COMPACT_ATOMS: atom_id res chain seq x y z
N MET A 1 -17.24 1.06 6.07
CA MET A 1 -15.77 1.03 5.87
C MET A 1 -15.39 -0.16 5.00
N GLN A 2 -14.39 0.00 4.16
CA GLN A 2 -13.92 -1.05 3.26
C GLN A 2 -12.55 -1.53 3.70
N GLY A 3 -12.30 -2.82 3.53
CA GLY A 3 -11.03 -3.42 3.91
C GLY A 3 -10.01 -3.32 2.80
N TYR A 4 -8.79 -2.88 3.15
CA TYR A 4 -7.68 -2.77 2.24
C TYR A 4 -6.47 -3.48 2.81
N TYR A 5 -5.56 -3.92 1.93
CA TYR A 5 -4.30 -4.53 2.32
C TYR A 5 -3.17 -3.72 1.73
N LEU A 6 -2.22 -3.35 2.58
CA LEU A 6 -1.00 -2.68 2.15
C LEU A 6 0.15 -3.67 2.25
N TYR A 7 0.76 -3.98 1.11
CA TYR A 7 1.90 -4.88 1.04
C TYR A 7 3.18 -4.07 0.92
N PHE A 8 4.15 -4.40 1.77
CA PHE A 8 5.49 -3.83 1.70
C PHE A 8 6.38 -4.85 1.01
N LEU A 9 7.02 -4.41 -0.07
CA LEU A 9 7.80 -5.30 -0.92
C LEU A 9 9.29 -5.02 -0.76
N ASP A 10 10.12 -6.03 -1.08
CA ASP A 10 11.56 -5.83 -1.11
C ASP A 10 12.02 -5.46 -2.53
N ALA A 11 13.34 -5.37 -2.73
CA ALA A 11 13.90 -4.99 -4.03
C ALA A 11 13.61 -6.00 -5.13
N GLN A 12 13.20 -7.21 -4.77
CA GLN A 12 12.85 -8.28 -5.71
C GLN A 12 11.34 -8.47 -5.82
N ASP A 13 10.55 -7.51 -5.33
CA ASP A 13 9.09 -7.55 -5.35
C ASP A 13 8.48 -8.70 -4.54
N HIS A 14 9.20 -9.18 -3.54
CA HIS A 14 8.65 -10.15 -2.59
C HIS A 14 7.98 -9.43 -1.44
N VAL A 15 6.79 -9.91 -1.03
CA VAL A 15 6.06 -9.34 0.08
C VAL A 15 6.82 -9.61 1.38
N ARG A 16 7.21 -8.54 2.07
CA ARG A 16 7.92 -8.62 3.35
C ARG A 16 6.99 -8.39 4.53
N ARG A 17 5.93 -7.62 4.32
CA ARG A 17 5.02 -7.26 5.38
C ARG A 17 3.67 -6.91 4.78
N ARG A 18 2.59 -7.18 5.52
CA ARG A 18 1.24 -6.77 5.15
C ARG A 18 0.63 -5.99 6.31
N MET A 19 -0.08 -4.92 5.98
CA MET A 19 -0.85 -4.16 6.94
C MET A 19 -2.29 -4.09 6.48
N ASP A 20 -3.23 -4.39 7.38
CA ASP A 20 -4.65 -4.31 7.09
C ASP A 20 -5.16 -2.91 7.43
N LEU A 21 -5.94 -2.33 6.54
CA LEU A 21 -6.50 -1.00 6.71
C LEU A 21 -8.02 -1.03 6.52
N GLU A 22 -8.72 -0.17 7.25
CA GLU A 22 -10.14 0.08 7.00
C GLU A 22 -10.30 1.53 6.62
N CYS A 23 -10.83 1.78 5.42
CA CYS A 23 -10.93 3.10 4.85
C CYS A 23 -12.29 3.31 4.21
N ARG A 24 -12.68 4.57 4.05
CA ARG A 24 -13.98 4.90 3.46
C ARG A 24 -14.02 4.63 1.97
N ASP A 25 -12.92 4.93 1.29
CA ASP A 25 -12.79 4.76 -0.15
C ASP A 25 -11.32 4.72 -0.53
N ASP A 26 -11.05 4.58 -1.84
CA ASP A 26 -9.70 4.48 -2.36
C ASP A 26 -8.87 5.74 -2.04
N ALA A 27 -9.47 6.91 -2.18
CA ALA A 27 -8.77 8.17 -1.93
C ALA A 27 -8.30 8.26 -0.47
N HIS A 28 -9.15 7.85 0.45
CA HIS A 28 -8.82 7.84 1.87
C HIS A 28 -7.67 6.86 2.14
N ALA A 29 -7.74 5.66 1.54
CA ALA A 29 -6.68 4.66 1.70
C ALA A 29 -5.35 5.17 1.16
N ILE A 30 -5.36 5.83 0.00
CA ILE A 30 -4.15 6.37 -0.60
C ILE A 30 -3.54 7.46 0.29
N GLU A 31 -4.37 8.31 0.89
CA GLU A 31 -3.86 9.33 1.82
C GLU A 31 -3.16 8.71 3.01
N ILE A 32 -3.74 7.66 3.59
CA ILE A 32 -3.14 6.98 4.73
C ILE A 32 -1.78 6.39 4.34
N VAL A 33 -1.72 5.75 3.17
CA VAL A 33 -0.48 5.13 2.71
C VAL A 33 0.61 6.18 2.48
N ARG A 34 0.26 7.34 1.98
CA ARG A 34 1.23 8.42 1.74
C ARG A 34 1.89 8.92 3.01
N GLU A 35 1.24 8.75 4.14
CA GLU A 35 1.81 9.11 5.43
C GLU A 35 2.84 8.07 5.92
N HIS A 36 2.83 6.88 5.32
CA HIS A 36 3.76 5.81 5.64
C HIS A 36 4.87 5.79 4.60
N ILE A 37 5.78 6.76 4.69
CA ILE A 37 6.90 6.84 3.75
C ILE A 37 7.84 5.68 4.01
N ALA A 38 8.02 4.84 3.01
CA ALA A 38 8.93 3.71 3.09
C ALA A 38 9.95 3.79 1.97
N LYS A 39 11.12 3.20 2.20
CA LYS A 39 12.17 3.11 1.19
C LYS A 39 11.95 1.96 0.22
N LEU A 40 10.95 1.16 0.49
CA LEU A 40 10.62 -0.02 -0.31
C LEU A 40 9.32 0.23 -1.07
N PRO A 41 9.13 -0.44 -2.21
CA PRO A 41 7.86 -0.34 -2.93
C PRO A 41 6.70 -0.85 -2.09
N MET A 42 5.53 -0.29 -2.32
CA MET A 42 4.31 -0.72 -1.64
C MET A 42 3.20 -0.91 -2.66
N GLU A 43 2.28 -1.82 -2.35
CA GLU A 43 1.08 -2.03 -3.16
C GLU A 43 -0.14 -1.99 -2.27
N LEU A 44 -1.13 -1.21 -2.67
CA LEU A 44 -2.40 -1.10 -1.96
C LEU A 44 -3.45 -1.90 -2.72
N TRP A 45 -4.07 -2.86 -2.04
CA TRP A 45 -5.05 -3.77 -2.63
C TRP A 45 -6.37 -3.71 -1.88
N GLN A 46 -7.46 -3.94 -2.61
CA GLN A 46 -8.77 -4.18 -2.03
C GLN A 46 -9.26 -5.53 -2.56
N GLY A 47 -9.18 -6.58 -1.73
CA GLY A 47 -9.45 -7.93 -2.19
C GLY A 47 -8.53 -8.29 -3.36
N PRO A 48 -9.07 -8.76 -4.49
CA PRO A 48 -8.25 -9.11 -5.66
C PRO A 48 -7.91 -7.91 -6.54
N ARG A 49 -8.34 -6.69 -6.17
CA ARG A 49 -8.17 -5.51 -7.00
C ARG A 49 -6.98 -4.68 -6.52
N LEU A 50 -6.02 -4.45 -7.41
CA LEU A 50 -4.91 -3.55 -7.13
C LEU A 50 -5.41 -2.12 -7.24
N VAL A 51 -5.35 -1.36 -6.14
CA VAL A 51 -5.78 0.03 -6.12
C VAL A 51 -4.68 0.93 -6.65
N LYS A 52 -3.47 0.78 -6.11
CA LYS A 52 -2.34 1.60 -6.53
C LYS A 52 -1.03 0.99 -6.09
N ARG A 53 0.01 1.13 -6.92
CA ARG A 53 1.37 0.80 -6.57
C ARG A 53 2.13 2.08 -6.23
N PHE A 54 2.90 2.04 -5.14
CA PHE A 54 3.70 3.17 -4.68
C PHE A 54 5.17 2.81 -4.84
N GLU A 55 5.89 3.58 -5.65
CA GLU A 55 7.32 3.38 -5.82
C GLU A 55 8.08 4.18 -4.77
N PRO A 56 9.24 3.66 -4.30
CA PRO A 56 10.04 4.41 -3.35
C PRO A 56 10.60 5.67 -3.99
N SER A 57 10.70 6.73 -3.18
CA SER A 57 11.33 7.95 -3.64
C SER A 57 12.84 7.80 -3.56
N ASP A 58 13.54 8.17 -4.64
CA ASP A 58 14.99 8.12 -4.68
C ASP A 58 15.64 9.43 -4.21
N ASP A 59 14.84 10.37 -3.81
CA ASP A 59 15.35 11.69 -3.37
C ASP A 59 15.82 11.69 -1.92
#